data_94172c7b4d2be9506e5e17d139fd1478
#
_entry.id   94172c7b4d2be9506e5e17d139fd1478
#
_cell.length_a   1.000
_cell.length_b   1.000
_cell.length_c   1.000
_cell.angle_alpha   90.00
_cell.angle_beta   90.00
_cell.angle_gamma   90.00
#
_symmetry.space_group_name_H-M   'P 1'
#
loop_
_entity.id
_entity.type
_entity.pdbx_description
1 polymer ?
#
loop_
_entity_poly.entity_id
_entity_poly.type
_entity_poly.pdbx_seq_one_letter_code
_entity_poly.pdbx_strand_id
1 'polypeptide(L)'
;MRKVSEKKRTGFLKRMSLKGRLSLVLGTVSFVTILVLCYILVHSFEINMDRQIDDSMAEKGMNAVAEISTTIDKLSSVSDIVNDSISFVYESKDRAGDAPEFSWKAVDTDNKVLYSSKMEPLVLKSCIVDREISASQYIAENTLLNTLDAVVSTTPGITGLGTLFEPNAFIPGAGNYAPYLSKKNAEQKTVVNYPYEFYKEKAYYLDAKE
;
A
#
# COMPACT_ATOMS: atom_id res chain seq x y z
N MET A 1 -55.32 40.54 51.94
CA MET A 1 -54.42 41.61 51.42
C MET A 1 -53.04 41.43 52.01
N ARG A 2 -52.09 40.84 51.24
CA ARG A 2 -50.66 40.65 51.62
C ARG A 2 -49.86 41.80 51.00
N LYS A 3 -49.36 42.73 51.82
CA LYS A 3 -48.41 43.77 51.42
C LYS A 3 -47.07 43.12 51.06
N VAL A 4 -46.67 43.12 49.77
CA VAL A 4 -45.39 42.76 49.30
C VAL A 4 -44.38 43.85 49.72
N SER A 5 -43.44 43.47 50.57
CA SER A 5 -42.35 44.34 51.04
C SER A 5 -41.35 44.52 49.88
N GLU A 6 -41.31 45.67 49.24
CA GLU A 6 -40.25 46.13 48.37
C GLU A 6 -38.91 46.24 49.12
N LYS A 7 -38.08 45.23 49.07
CA LYS A 7 -36.77 45.27 49.66
C LYS A 7 -35.86 46.19 48.83
N LYS A 8 -35.60 47.38 49.36
CA LYS A 8 -34.70 48.40 48.81
C LYS A 8 -33.31 47.83 48.51
N ARG A 9 -33.06 47.47 47.26
CA ARG A 9 -31.74 47.24 46.73
C ARG A 9 -31.01 48.53 46.37
N THR A 10 -30.83 49.43 47.31
CA THR A 10 -30.12 50.70 47.09
C THR A 10 -29.04 50.80 48.14
N GLY A 11 -27.78 50.50 47.80
CA GLY A 11 -26.92 50.95 48.85
C GLY A 11 -25.44 50.78 48.68
N PHE A 12 -24.93 49.81 47.92
CA PHE A 12 -23.47 49.63 47.87
C PHE A 12 -22.78 50.75 47.05
N LEU A 13 -23.27 51.10 45.89
CA LEU A 13 -22.73 52.20 45.06
C LEU A 13 -22.88 53.59 45.66
N LYS A 14 -23.93 53.84 46.47
CA LYS A 14 -24.13 55.16 47.12
C LYS A 14 -23.14 55.48 48.26
N ARG A 15 -22.54 54.45 48.86
CA ARG A 15 -21.54 54.55 49.95
C ARG A 15 -20.11 54.68 49.51
N MET A 16 -19.81 54.44 48.24
CA MET A 16 -18.47 54.57 47.70
C MET A 16 -18.11 56.00 47.37
N SER A 17 -16.85 56.37 47.61
CA SER A 17 -16.27 57.60 47.17
C SER A 17 -16.33 57.78 45.65
N LEU A 18 -16.36 59.04 45.17
CA LEU A 18 -16.37 59.30 43.73
C LEU A 18 -15.24 58.56 42.98
N LYS A 19 -14.02 58.53 43.57
CA LYS A 19 -12.88 57.76 43.03
C LYS A 19 -13.16 56.29 42.95
N GLY A 20 -13.80 55.69 43.95
CA GLY A 20 -14.12 54.24 43.94
C GLY A 20 -15.18 53.89 42.91
N ARG A 21 -16.17 54.73 42.64
CA ARG A 21 -17.17 54.52 41.58
C ARG A 21 -16.52 54.59 40.19
N LEU A 22 -15.63 55.57 39.97
CA LEU A 22 -14.94 55.75 38.72
C LEU A 22 -14.02 54.53 38.43
N SER A 23 -13.26 54.10 39.45
CA SER A 23 -12.39 52.91 39.33
C SER A 23 -13.19 51.62 39.05
N LEU A 24 -14.35 51.44 39.67
CA LEU A 24 -15.21 50.29 39.45
C LEU A 24 -15.81 50.31 38.04
N VAL A 25 -16.25 51.44 37.53
CA VAL A 25 -16.74 51.55 36.15
C VAL A 25 -15.64 51.29 35.15
N LEU A 26 -14.46 51.89 35.36
CA LEU A 26 -13.33 51.67 34.47
C LEU A 26 -12.88 50.21 34.48
N GLY A 27 -12.81 49.57 35.66
CA GLY A 27 -12.45 48.16 35.82
C GLY A 27 -13.46 47.21 35.16
N THR A 28 -14.76 47.48 35.30
CA THR A 28 -15.78 46.64 34.64
C THR A 28 -15.75 46.80 33.13
N VAL A 29 -15.58 48.01 32.61
CA VAL A 29 -15.46 48.23 31.16
C VAL A 29 -14.22 47.49 30.60
N SER A 30 -13.05 47.65 31.25
CA SER A 30 -11.83 46.94 30.83
C SER A 30 -11.99 45.43 30.89
N PHE A 31 -12.64 44.93 31.95
CA PHE A 31 -12.87 43.48 32.08
C PHE A 31 -13.79 42.93 30.98
N VAL A 32 -14.88 43.63 30.68
CA VAL A 32 -15.80 43.25 29.58
C VAL A 32 -15.08 43.31 28.23
N THR A 33 -14.26 44.32 27.99
CA THR A 33 -13.48 44.45 26.74
C THR A 33 -12.53 43.29 26.58
N ILE A 34 -11.80 42.91 27.65
CA ILE A 34 -10.91 41.76 27.62
C ILE A 34 -11.67 40.47 27.34
N LEU A 35 -12.81 40.24 27.98
CA LEU A 35 -13.63 39.06 27.72
C LEU A 35 -14.10 38.97 26.28
N VAL A 36 -14.54 40.09 25.70
CA VAL A 36 -14.97 40.14 24.29
C VAL A 36 -13.79 39.84 23.36
N LEU A 37 -12.62 40.42 23.62
CA LEU A 37 -11.41 40.14 22.83
C LEU A 37 -10.97 38.67 22.92
N CYS A 38 -10.96 38.09 24.12
CA CYS A 38 -10.67 36.67 24.32
C CYS A 38 -11.67 35.78 23.56
N TYR A 39 -12.96 36.10 23.61
CA TYR A 39 -13.97 35.36 22.88
C TYR A 39 -13.74 35.40 21.36
N ILE A 40 -13.49 36.60 20.82
CA ILE A 40 -13.19 36.77 19.38
C ILE A 40 -11.94 35.99 18.98
N LEU A 41 -10.88 36.05 19.81
CA LEU A 41 -9.63 35.33 19.52
C LEU A 41 -9.81 33.80 19.51
N VAL A 42 -10.49 33.25 20.53
CA VAL A 42 -10.76 31.81 20.62
C VAL A 42 -11.61 31.36 19.43
N HIS A 43 -12.68 32.07 19.14
CA HIS A 43 -13.56 31.72 18.02
C HIS A 43 -12.85 31.82 16.65
N SER A 44 -12.06 32.87 16.47
CA SER A 44 -11.24 33.01 15.25
C SER A 44 -10.18 31.92 15.12
N PHE A 45 -9.61 31.50 16.25
CA PHE A 45 -8.63 30.42 16.28
C PHE A 45 -9.25 29.04 15.92
N GLU A 46 -10.45 28.76 16.49
CA GLU A 46 -11.19 27.53 16.17
C GLU A 46 -11.49 27.43 14.66
N ILE A 47 -12.07 28.50 14.08
CA ILE A 47 -12.40 28.50 12.64
C ILE A 47 -11.16 28.35 11.77
N ASN A 48 -10.06 29.01 12.13
CA ASN A 48 -8.83 28.89 11.33
C ASN A 48 -8.17 27.50 11.48
N MET A 49 -8.22 26.92 12.67
CA MET A 49 -7.72 25.56 12.89
C MET A 49 -8.53 24.52 12.11
N ASP A 50 -9.87 24.59 12.18
CA ASP A 50 -10.73 23.66 11.45
C ASP A 50 -10.44 23.71 9.94
N ARG A 51 -10.34 24.92 9.37
CA ARG A 51 -9.98 25.09 7.96
C ARG A 51 -8.60 24.52 7.62
N GLN A 52 -7.59 24.79 8.46
CA GLN A 52 -6.24 24.28 8.24
C GLN A 52 -6.18 22.75 8.32
N ILE A 53 -6.97 22.15 9.20
CA ILE A 53 -7.07 20.69 9.33
C ILE A 53 -7.75 20.11 8.09
N ASP A 54 -8.88 20.68 7.69
CA ASP A 54 -9.63 20.22 6.52
C ASP A 54 -8.80 20.34 5.23
N ASP A 55 -8.16 21.48 4.99
CA ASP A 55 -7.30 21.71 3.83
C ASP A 55 -6.08 20.75 3.84
N SER A 56 -5.44 20.57 5.00
CA SER A 56 -4.29 19.65 5.13
C SER A 56 -4.71 18.18 4.96
N MET A 57 -5.89 17.80 5.45
CA MET A 57 -6.41 16.44 5.24
C MET A 57 -6.81 16.21 3.79
N ALA A 58 -7.45 17.17 3.14
CA ALA A 58 -7.81 17.09 1.73
C ALA A 58 -6.56 16.98 0.84
N GLU A 59 -5.53 17.79 1.08
CA GLU A 59 -4.28 17.76 0.35
C GLU A 59 -3.55 16.43 0.53
N LYS A 60 -3.41 15.95 1.78
CA LYS A 60 -2.78 14.65 2.06
C LYS A 60 -3.57 13.49 1.47
N GLY A 61 -4.91 13.56 1.50
CA GLY A 61 -5.78 12.59 0.88
C GLY A 61 -5.61 12.54 -0.63
N MET A 62 -5.60 13.68 -1.31
CA MET A 62 -5.35 13.75 -2.74
C MET A 62 -3.96 13.24 -3.14
N ASN A 63 -2.93 13.60 -2.37
CA ASN A 63 -1.57 13.12 -2.62
C ASN A 63 -1.46 11.60 -2.44
N ALA A 64 -2.10 11.04 -1.41
CA ALA A 64 -2.13 9.60 -1.20
C ALA A 64 -2.88 8.87 -2.34
N VAL A 65 -4.01 9.41 -2.81
CA VAL A 65 -4.76 8.86 -3.95
C VAL A 65 -3.93 8.92 -5.23
N ALA A 66 -3.23 10.03 -5.50
CA ALA A 66 -2.35 10.17 -6.66
C ALA A 66 -1.17 9.19 -6.60
N GLU A 67 -0.57 8.97 -5.44
CA GLU A 67 0.51 8.00 -5.25
C GLU A 67 0.02 6.56 -5.46
N ILE A 68 -1.16 6.23 -4.93
CA ILE A 68 -1.80 4.92 -5.13
C ILE A 68 -2.11 4.72 -6.62
N SER A 69 -2.71 5.70 -7.29
CA SER A 69 -3.01 5.62 -8.73
C SER A 69 -1.75 5.39 -9.55
N THR A 70 -0.69 6.17 -9.30
CA THR A 70 0.60 5.99 -9.98
C THR A 70 1.19 4.60 -9.73
N THR A 71 1.01 4.05 -8.54
CA THR A 71 1.49 2.70 -8.20
C THR A 71 0.69 1.63 -8.93
N ILE A 72 -0.64 1.79 -9.02
CA ILE A 72 -1.52 0.89 -9.79
C ILE A 72 -1.16 0.92 -11.27
N ASP A 73 -0.95 2.09 -11.86
CA ASP A 73 -0.57 2.23 -13.27
C ASP A 73 0.78 1.54 -13.57
N LYS A 74 1.75 1.67 -12.65
CA LYS A 74 3.03 0.95 -12.75
C LYS A 74 2.84 -0.56 -12.66
N LEU A 75 1.98 -1.05 -11.76
CA LEU A 75 1.69 -2.47 -11.62
C LEU A 75 1.01 -3.03 -12.86
N SER A 76 0.06 -2.30 -13.46
CA SER A 76 -0.57 -2.67 -14.73
C SER A 76 0.48 -2.79 -15.84
N SER A 77 1.33 -1.78 -16.01
CA SER A 77 2.40 -1.81 -17.02
C SER A 77 3.37 -2.98 -16.82
N VAL A 78 3.66 -3.34 -15.58
CA VAL A 78 4.50 -4.50 -15.26
C VAL A 78 3.81 -5.80 -15.63
N SER A 79 2.51 -5.92 -15.36
CA SER A 79 1.72 -7.09 -15.75
C SER A 79 1.72 -7.28 -17.26
N ASP A 80 1.55 -6.20 -18.02
CA ASP A 80 1.60 -6.23 -19.47
C ASP A 80 2.97 -6.68 -19.99
N ILE A 81 4.07 -6.12 -19.45
CA ILE A 81 5.43 -6.53 -19.81
C ILE A 81 5.67 -8.01 -19.53
N VAL A 82 5.19 -8.52 -18.39
CA VAL A 82 5.32 -9.96 -18.05
C VAL A 82 4.54 -10.81 -19.05
N ASN A 83 3.31 -10.45 -19.35
CA ASN A 83 2.47 -11.16 -20.31
C ASN A 83 3.07 -11.16 -21.71
N ASP A 84 3.55 -10.01 -22.18
CA ASP A 84 4.20 -9.89 -23.49
C ASP A 84 5.47 -10.71 -23.56
N SER A 85 6.29 -10.70 -22.47
CA SER A 85 7.52 -11.50 -22.40
C SER A 85 7.23 -13.00 -22.45
N ILE A 86 6.21 -13.45 -21.73
CA ILE A 86 5.78 -14.85 -21.74
C ILE A 86 5.25 -15.22 -23.13
N SER A 87 4.38 -14.41 -23.73
CA SER A 87 3.82 -14.64 -25.06
C SER A 87 4.92 -14.70 -26.11
N PHE A 88 5.85 -13.76 -26.09
CA PHE A 88 7.01 -13.75 -27.01
C PHE A 88 7.84 -15.03 -26.95
N VAL A 89 8.06 -15.55 -25.74
CA VAL A 89 8.85 -16.80 -25.56
C VAL A 89 8.07 -18.00 -26.05
N TYR A 90 6.74 -18.06 -25.84
CA TYR A 90 5.91 -19.14 -26.36
C TYR A 90 5.82 -19.14 -27.89
N GLU A 91 5.82 -17.97 -28.50
CA GLU A 91 5.79 -17.82 -29.95
C GLU A 91 7.13 -18.13 -30.61
N SER A 92 8.25 -17.90 -29.92
CA SER A 92 9.61 -18.09 -30.44
C SER A 92 10.13 -19.51 -30.25
N LYS A 93 9.36 -20.53 -30.64
CA LYS A 93 9.63 -21.97 -30.42
C LYS A 93 10.98 -22.50 -30.96
N ASP A 94 11.66 -21.76 -31.82
CA ASP A 94 12.82 -22.26 -32.56
C ASP A 94 14.18 -21.71 -32.11
N ARG A 95 14.24 -20.94 -31.00
CA ARG A 95 15.50 -20.35 -30.52
C ARG A 95 16.12 -21.09 -29.35
N ALA A 96 16.20 -22.38 -29.39
CA ALA A 96 16.79 -23.23 -28.35
C ALA A 96 18.33 -23.34 -28.41
N GLY A 97 19.03 -22.34 -28.96
CA GLY A 97 20.47 -22.28 -28.92
C GLY A 97 20.97 -21.55 -27.68
N ASP A 98 21.81 -22.18 -26.87
CA ASP A 98 22.51 -21.58 -25.72
C ASP A 98 21.60 -21.00 -24.63
N ALA A 99 20.78 -21.83 -24.01
CA ALA A 99 20.06 -21.44 -22.78
C ALA A 99 21.08 -21.16 -21.66
N PRO A 100 21.13 -19.96 -21.10
CA PRO A 100 22.07 -19.63 -20.03
C PRO A 100 21.78 -20.47 -18.77
N GLU A 101 22.85 -20.78 -18.02
CA GLU A 101 22.72 -21.46 -16.74
C GLU A 101 22.03 -20.56 -15.71
N PHE A 102 20.94 -21.02 -15.10
CA PHE A 102 20.16 -20.23 -14.15
C PHE A 102 20.37 -20.71 -12.72
N SER A 103 20.46 -19.75 -11.80
CA SER A 103 20.78 -19.99 -10.39
C SER A 103 19.57 -19.99 -9.45
N TRP A 104 18.34 -20.03 -9.98
CA TRP A 104 17.13 -20.01 -9.16
C TRP A 104 16.90 -21.32 -8.40
N LYS A 105 16.39 -21.19 -7.16
CA LYS A 105 16.04 -22.31 -6.30
C LYS A 105 14.62 -22.14 -5.79
N ALA A 106 13.79 -23.16 -5.99
CA ALA A 106 12.48 -23.20 -5.34
C ALA A 106 12.64 -23.51 -3.85
N VAL A 107 11.92 -22.76 -3.04
CA VAL A 107 11.85 -22.95 -1.60
C VAL A 107 10.39 -23.12 -1.17
N ASP A 108 10.16 -23.80 -0.05
CA ASP A 108 8.86 -23.80 0.61
C ASP A 108 8.63 -22.50 1.40
N THR A 109 7.48 -22.39 2.06
CA THR A 109 7.13 -21.24 2.89
C THR A 109 8.07 -21.03 4.08
N ASP A 110 8.81 -22.05 4.50
CA ASP A 110 9.81 -22.02 5.56
C ASP A 110 11.24 -21.75 5.04
N ASN A 111 11.39 -21.39 3.75
CA ASN A 111 12.66 -21.18 3.03
C ASN A 111 13.55 -22.42 2.92
N LYS A 112 13.00 -23.62 3.03
CA LYS A 112 13.73 -24.84 2.77
C LYS A 112 13.77 -25.08 1.26
N VAL A 113 14.97 -25.31 0.71
CA VAL A 113 15.16 -25.57 -0.72
C VAL A 113 14.46 -26.88 -1.11
N LEU A 114 13.53 -26.79 -2.04
CA LEU A 114 12.80 -27.91 -2.62
C LEU A 114 13.53 -28.40 -3.88
N TYR A 115 13.81 -27.45 -4.78
CA TYR A 115 14.40 -27.75 -6.08
C TYR A 115 15.45 -26.70 -6.43
N SER A 116 16.41 -27.07 -7.24
CA SER A 116 17.37 -26.15 -7.85
C SER A 116 17.44 -26.43 -9.33
N SER A 117 17.60 -25.39 -10.15
CA SER A 117 17.89 -25.57 -11.57
C SER A 117 19.23 -26.27 -11.70
N LYS A 118 19.24 -27.50 -12.15
CA LYS A 118 20.43 -28.19 -12.61
C LYS A 118 20.26 -28.40 -14.09
N MET A 119 21.19 -27.87 -14.85
CA MET A 119 21.37 -28.28 -16.23
C MET A 119 22.16 -29.60 -16.23
N GLU A 120 21.46 -30.71 -16.34
CA GLU A 120 22.11 -31.96 -16.75
C GLU A 120 22.28 -31.92 -18.28
N PRO A 121 23.36 -32.40 -18.84
CA PRO A 121 23.75 -32.10 -20.23
C PRO A 121 22.74 -32.54 -21.31
N LEU A 122 21.61 -33.12 -20.96
CA LEU A 122 20.59 -33.62 -21.91
C LEU A 122 19.13 -33.35 -21.45
N VAL A 123 18.89 -32.80 -20.25
CA VAL A 123 17.53 -32.68 -19.71
C VAL A 123 17.39 -31.33 -19.05
N LEU A 124 16.46 -30.51 -19.56
CA LEU A 124 16.08 -29.26 -18.94
C LEU A 124 14.99 -29.51 -17.88
N LYS A 125 15.21 -29.03 -16.67
CA LYS A 125 14.25 -29.15 -15.57
C LYS A 125 13.76 -27.79 -15.09
N SER A 126 12.45 -27.71 -14.78
CA SER A 126 11.89 -26.57 -14.10
C SER A 126 12.49 -26.43 -12.70
N CYS A 127 12.79 -25.18 -12.30
CA CYS A 127 13.18 -24.92 -10.91
C CYS A 127 11.97 -24.80 -9.97
N ILE A 128 10.77 -24.61 -10.51
CA ILE A 128 9.54 -24.44 -9.72
C ILE A 128 8.87 -25.76 -9.39
N VAL A 129 8.85 -26.66 -10.37
CA VAL A 129 8.28 -28.02 -10.23
C VAL A 129 9.33 -29.01 -10.70
N ASP A 130 9.59 -30.06 -9.95
CA ASP A 130 10.63 -31.05 -10.30
C ASP A 130 10.22 -31.90 -11.52
N ARG A 131 10.19 -31.23 -12.71
CA ARG A 131 9.78 -31.84 -13.97
C ARG A 131 10.69 -31.45 -15.12
N GLU A 132 10.82 -32.35 -16.06
CA GLU A 132 11.42 -32.07 -17.35
C GLU A 132 10.52 -31.15 -18.16
N ILE A 133 11.11 -30.14 -18.79
CA ILE A 133 10.42 -29.13 -19.57
C ILE A 133 11.11 -28.90 -20.90
N SER A 134 10.37 -28.41 -21.88
CA SER A 134 10.92 -28.03 -23.18
C SER A 134 11.85 -26.81 -23.05
N ALA A 135 12.72 -26.61 -24.05
CA ALA A 135 13.59 -25.43 -24.08
C ALA A 135 12.81 -24.12 -24.07
N SER A 136 11.68 -24.06 -24.76
CA SER A 136 10.80 -22.86 -24.72
C SER A 136 10.22 -22.60 -23.33
N GLN A 137 9.75 -23.62 -22.63
CA GLN A 137 9.27 -23.50 -21.24
C GLN A 137 10.38 -23.10 -20.28
N TYR A 138 11.58 -23.62 -20.46
CA TYR A 138 12.75 -23.24 -19.65
C TYR A 138 13.12 -21.77 -19.83
N ILE A 139 13.14 -21.28 -21.07
CA ILE A 139 13.39 -19.86 -21.35
C ILE A 139 12.26 -19.00 -20.79
N ALA A 140 10.99 -19.41 -20.95
CA ALA A 140 9.83 -18.71 -20.41
C ALA A 140 9.88 -18.58 -18.88
N GLU A 141 10.14 -19.70 -18.18
CA GLU A 141 10.28 -19.73 -16.72
C GLU A 141 11.36 -18.75 -16.25
N ASN A 142 12.51 -18.77 -16.89
CA ASN A 142 13.60 -17.88 -16.50
C ASN A 142 13.34 -16.41 -16.82
N THR A 143 12.73 -16.12 -17.96
CA THR A 143 12.30 -14.77 -18.31
C THR A 143 11.31 -14.26 -17.28
N LEU A 144 10.32 -15.06 -16.92
CA LEU A 144 9.35 -14.75 -15.88
C LEU A 144 10.04 -14.43 -14.55
N LEU A 145 10.89 -15.32 -14.05
CA LEU A 145 11.57 -15.14 -12.77
C LEU A 145 12.49 -13.91 -12.75
N ASN A 146 13.23 -13.68 -13.83
CA ASN A 146 14.09 -12.51 -13.95
C ASN A 146 13.26 -11.20 -14.03
N THR A 147 12.12 -11.23 -14.68
CA THR A 147 11.20 -10.08 -14.73
C THR A 147 10.63 -9.77 -13.34
N LEU A 148 10.15 -10.80 -12.63
CA LEU A 148 9.68 -10.64 -11.26
C LEU A 148 10.78 -10.09 -10.34
N ASP A 149 12.01 -10.62 -10.47
CA ASP A 149 13.18 -10.14 -9.72
C ASP A 149 13.49 -8.68 -10.01
N ALA A 150 13.55 -8.29 -11.26
CA ALA A 150 13.82 -6.93 -11.67
C ALA A 150 12.78 -5.96 -11.08
N VAL A 151 11.49 -6.29 -11.16
CA VAL A 151 10.40 -5.46 -10.63
C VAL A 151 10.47 -5.34 -9.11
N VAL A 152 10.60 -6.46 -8.39
CA VAL A 152 10.64 -6.46 -6.92
C VAL A 152 11.88 -5.73 -6.39
N SER A 153 13.01 -5.86 -7.09
CA SER A 153 14.26 -5.24 -6.68
C SER A 153 14.32 -3.74 -6.97
N THR A 154 13.70 -3.28 -8.06
CA THR A 154 13.84 -1.89 -8.53
C THR A 154 12.65 -0.99 -8.22
N THR A 155 11.47 -1.55 -7.94
CA THR A 155 10.26 -0.74 -7.73
C THR A 155 10.05 -0.42 -6.25
N PRO A 156 10.13 0.86 -5.83
CA PRO A 156 9.81 1.27 -4.47
C PRO A 156 8.35 0.92 -4.11
N GLY A 157 8.12 0.49 -2.88
CA GLY A 157 6.79 0.17 -2.38
C GLY A 157 6.31 -1.27 -2.67
N ILE A 158 6.89 -1.96 -3.65
CA ILE A 158 6.61 -3.38 -3.89
C ILE A 158 7.41 -4.22 -2.90
N THR A 159 6.72 -5.03 -2.11
CA THR A 159 7.34 -5.96 -1.13
C THR A 159 7.51 -7.37 -1.69
N GLY A 160 6.73 -7.71 -2.70
CA GLY A 160 6.79 -8.98 -3.39
C GLY A 160 5.81 -9.01 -4.56
N LEU A 161 6.06 -9.91 -5.50
CA LEU A 161 5.27 -10.09 -6.71
C LEU A 161 5.25 -11.57 -7.09
N GLY A 162 4.17 -12.02 -7.70
CA GLY A 162 4.04 -13.38 -8.18
C GLY A 162 3.05 -13.49 -9.33
N THR A 163 3.09 -14.63 -10.00
CA THR A 163 2.15 -15.00 -11.04
C THR A 163 1.41 -16.27 -10.63
N LEU A 164 0.13 -16.32 -10.91
CA LEU A 164 -0.74 -17.41 -10.49
C LEU A 164 -1.31 -18.08 -11.73
N PHE A 165 -0.94 -19.32 -11.96
CA PHE A 165 -1.41 -20.08 -13.11
C PHE A 165 -2.44 -21.13 -12.71
N GLU A 166 -3.33 -21.46 -13.63
CA GLU A 166 -4.18 -22.63 -13.49
C GLU A 166 -3.34 -23.94 -13.57
N PRO A 167 -3.83 -25.00 -12.93
CA PRO A 167 -3.19 -26.31 -13.09
C PRO A 167 -3.00 -26.66 -14.57
N ASN A 168 -1.80 -27.11 -14.92
CA ASN A 168 -1.38 -27.48 -16.26
C ASN A 168 -1.26 -26.33 -17.28
N ALA A 169 -1.52 -25.09 -16.91
CA ALA A 169 -1.51 -23.97 -17.85
C ALA A 169 -0.09 -23.62 -18.32
N PHE A 170 0.89 -23.55 -17.42
CA PHE A 170 2.26 -23.21 -17.78
C PHE A 170 3.10 -24.48 -18.14
N ILE A 171 3.08 -25.48 -17.27
CA ILE A 171 3.76 -26.76 -17.50
C ILE A 171 2.72 -27.88 -17.48
N PRO A 172 2.52 -28.61 -18.59
CA PRO A 172 1.60 -29.75 -18.63
C PRO A 172 1.91 -30.78 -17.55
N GLY A 173 0.90 -31.18 -16.81
CA GLY A 173 1.01 -32.11 -15.69
C GLY A 173 1.49 -31.48 -14.37
N ALA A 174 1.76 -30.18 -14.32
CA ALA A 174 2.03 -29.46 -13.07
C ALA A 174 0.70 -28.97 -12.46
N GLY A 175 0.33 -29.55 -11.32
CA GLY A 175 -0.88 -29.14 -10.58
C GLY A 175 -0.74 -27.79 -9.89
N ASN A 176 0.49 -27.38 -9.58
CA ASN A 176 0.80 -26.13 -8.89
C ASN A 176 1.93 -25.40 -9.61
N TYR A 177 1.63 -24.22 -10.12
CA TYR A 177 2.64 -23.35 -10.71
C TYR A 177 2.26 -21.89 -10.41
N ALA A 178 2.80 -21.36 -9.31
CA ALA A 178 2.51 -20.01 -8.84
C ALA A 178 3.75 -19.39 -8.17
N PRO A 179 4.78 -19.05 -8.98
CA PRO A 179 6.01 -18.46 -8.47
C PRO A 179 5.74 -17.08 -7.83
N TYR A 180 6.29 -16.90 -6.64
CA TYR A 180 6.23 -15.64 -5.89
C TYR A 180 7.62 -15.27 -5.37
N LEU A 181 8.01 -14.01 -5.57
CA LEU A 181 9.24 -13.44 -5.06
C LEU A 181 8.93 -12.30 -4.08
N SER A 182 9.48 -12.37 -2.89
CA SER A 182 9.64 -11.21 -2.01
C SER A 182 11.00 -10.56 -2.24
N LYS A 183 11.24 -9.35 -1.72
CA LYS A 183 12.58 -8.73 -1.76
C LYS A 183 13.67 -9.64 -1.21
N LYS A 184 13.40 -10.30 -0.09
CA LYS A 184 14.33 -11.25 0.51
C LYS A 184 14.62 -12.45 -0.41
N ASN A 185 13.59 -12.97 -1.06
CA ASN A 185 13.75 -14.07 -2.00
C ASN A 185 14.55 -13.65 -3.23
N ALA A 186 14.32 -12.46 -3.77
CA ALA A 186 15.06 -11.88 -4.89
C ALA A 186 16.57 -11.78 -4.58
N GLU A 187 16.93 -11.26 -3.41
CA GLU A 187 18.33 -11.17 -2.95
C GLU A 187 19.01 -12.55 -2.87
N GLN A 188 18.27 -13.57 -2.47
CA GLN A 188 18.77 -14.93 -2.30
C GLN A 188 18.65 -15.81 -3.56
N LYS A 189 18.08 -15.27 -4.65
CA LYS A 189 17.73 -16.03 -5.86
C LYS A 189 16.88 -17.25 -5.55
N THR A 190 15.91 -17.08 -4.68
CA THR A 190 14.94 -18.10 -4.29
C THR A 190 13.54 -17.70 -4.71
N VAL A 191 12.67 -18.66 -4.98
CA VAL A 191 11.28 -18.44 -5.38
C VAL A 191 10.37 -19.39 -4.60
N VAL A 192 9.27 -18.85 -4.09
CA VAL A 192 8.24 -19.66 -3.43
C VAL A 192 7.21 -20.07 -4.47
N ASN A 193 6.85 -21.35 -4.50
CA ASN A 193 5.77 -21.86 -5.33
C ASN A 193 4.53 -22.09 -4.46
N TYR A 194 3.47 -21.31 -4.65
CA TYR A 194 2.22 -21.48 -3.89
C TYR A 194 1.38 -22.62 -4.46
N PRO A 195 0.77 -23.46 -3.59
CA PRO A 195 -0.19 -24.47 -4.02
C PRO A 195 -1.44 -23.81 -4.63
N TYR A 196 -2.02 -24.43 -5.66
CA TYR A 196 -3.25 -23.96 -6.29
C TYR A 196 -4.40 -23.78 -5.29
N GLU A 197 -4.51 -24.66 -4.31
CA GLU A 197 -5.50 -24.61 -3.23
C GLU A 197 -5.44 -23.31 -2.41
N PHE A 198 -4.27 -22.65 -2.38
CA PHE A 198 -4.06 -21.43 -1.61
C PHE A 198 -4.77 -20.23 -2.24
N TYR A 199 -4.89 -20.17 -3.56
CA TYR A 199 -5.39 -18.98 -4.27
C TYR A 199 -6.64 -19.21 -5.13
N LYS A 200 -7.02 -20.44 -5.45
CA LYS A 200 -8.14 -20.77 -6.36
C LYS A 200 -9.49 -20.12 -6.01
N GLU A 201 -9.75 -19.85 -4.72
CA GLU A 201 -11.00 -19.25 -4.23
C GLU A 201 -10.83 -17.79 -3.81
N LYS A 202 -9.68 -17.18 -4.08
CA LYS A 202 -9.43 -15.78 -3.71
C LYS A 202 -10.02 -14.84 -4.73
N ALA A 203 -10.67 -13.76 -4.25
CA ALA A 203 -11.31 -12.78 -5.10
C ALA A 203 -10.36 -12.23 -6.17
N TYR A 204 -9.15 -11.83 -5.80
CA TYR A 204 -8.15 -11.31 -6.73
C TYR A 204 -7.76 -12.28 -7.86
N TYR A 205 -7.88 -13.58 -7.63
CA TYR A 205 -7.62 -14.59 -8.65
C TYR A 205 -8.85 -14.82 -9.55
N LEU A 206 -10.04 -14.83 -8.95
CA LEU A 206 -11.29 -15.03 -9.69
C LEU A 206 -11.58 -13.83 -10.59
N ASP A 207 -11.39 -12.62 -10.07
CA ASP A 207 -11.61 -11.36 -10.81
C ASP A 207 -10.63 -11.22 -12.00
N ALA A 208 -9.43 -11.79 -11.90
CA ALA A 208 -8.45 -11.77 -13.01
C ALA A 208 -8.76 -12.78 -14.12
N LYS A 209 -9.73 -13.69 -13.93
CA LYS A 209 -10.15 -14.69 -14.93
C LYS A 209 -11.34 -14.26 -15.78
N GLU A 210 -12.07 -13.24 -15.34
CA GLU A 210 -13.21 -12.64 -16.08
C GLU A 210 -12.71 -11.64 -17.13
#